data_0a173fe82354cfaf9f317f2d1031ba89
#
_entry.id   0a173fe82354cfaf9f317f2d1031ba89
#
_cell.length_a   1.000
_cell.length_b   1.000
_cell.length_c   1.000
_cell.angle_alpha   90.00
_cell.angle_beta   90.00
_cell.angle_gamma   90.00
#
_symmetry.space_group_name_H-M   'P 1'
#
loop_
_entity.id
_entity.type
_entity.pdbx_description
1 polymer ?
#
loop_
_entity_poly.entity_id
_entity_poly.type
_entity_poly.pdbx_seq_one_letter_code
_entity_poly.pdbx_strand_id
1 'polypeptide(L)'
;MIPRSYSQAIALTGLMMLVGLASSARAEVQEFNRRATATAQIMAGISPAGSDLALERRTKLDAFVEHQKWMAVQWSQARGRISAMQDWRSREINIPGTAQKTLLYPFSGPDFLNAYTLFPDHSQYIFFSLERPSSLPDLESVTPVQFGKLLEDVRNAFRDIFQRNYFITDYMSKQLTTPWIRGTVPVMATMMALMNQRIIRIEPVDLFPELTRAYEARDTVKHPRMIMRGVRIVFVSAGGGAQQQLYYFSVDATDKALEFYPGFLEWVGQHRPASALLKSASYLLHDNQFEKTRNMILAAADYVVQDDTGIPYRFLHQAPWQVRLYGRYNKPIKSLRYGYQADLKGAYKEKSDLAELPFPFGYHWRGKQSGLMIASR
;
A
#
# COMPACT_ATOMS: atom_id res chain seq x y z
N MET A 1 40.34 -24.20 45.58
CA MET A 1 40.34 -24.84 44.25
C MET A 1 38.90 -25.29 43.94
N ILE A 2 38.18 -24.58 43.09
CA ILE A 2 36.82 -24.96 42.66
C ILE A 2 36.97 -25.92 41.47
N PRO A 3 36.31 -27.07 41.47
CA PRO A 3 36.46 -28.06 40.41
C PRO A 3 36.01 -27.50 39.04
N ARG A 4 36.87 -27.64 38.04
CA ARG A 4 36.62 -27.23 36.63
C ARG A 4 35.38 -27.86 35.98
N SER A 5 34.77 -28.88 36.58
CA SER A 5 33.57 -29.56 36.07
C SER A 5 32.27 -28.74 36.18
N TYR A 6 32.15 -27.81 37.14
CA TYR A 6 30.94 -26.99 37.32
C TYR A 6 30.81 -25.86 36.29
N SER A 7 31.91 -25.31 35.82
CA SER A 7 31.87 -24.22 34.80
C SER A 7 31.45 -24.71 33.42
N GLN A 8 31.74 -25.95 33.06
CA GLN A 8 31.33 -26.52 31.76
C GLN A 8 29.85 -26.89 31.74
N ALA A 9 29.26 -27.35 32.85
CA ALA A 9 27.84 -27.69 32.93
C ALA A 9 26.95 -26.43 32.83
N ILE A 10 27.32 -25.32 33.46
CA ILE A 10 26.58 -24.05 33.41
C ILE A 10 26.65 -23.44 32.01
N ALA A 11 27.78 -23.52 31.32
CA ALA A 11 27.93 -23.01 29.96
C ALA A 11 27.12 -23.83 28.94
N LEU A 12 27.05 -25.16 29.10
CA LEU A 12 26.24 -26.02 28.22
C LEU A 12 24.75 -25.80 28.43
N THR A 13 24.29 -25.63 29.67
CA THR A 13 22.86 -25.39 29.98
C THR A 13 22.42 -24.01 29.50
N GLY A 14 23.25 -22.98 29.63
CA GLY A 14 22.98 -21.65 29.10
C GLY A 14 22.92 -21.61 27.56
N LEU A 15 23.81 -22.37 26.90
CA LEU A 15 23.80 -22.46 25.42
C LEU A 15 22.59 -23.23 24.91
N MET A 16 22.17 -24.31 25.56
CA MET A 16 20.94 -25.05 25.21
C MET A 16 19.68 -24.23 25.44
N MET A 17 19.60 -23.42 26.50
CA MET A 17 18.46 -22.50 26.71
C MET A 17 18.41 -21.40 25.65
N LEU A 18 19.55 -20.81 25.29
CA LEU A 18 19.60 -19.78 24.23
C LEU A 18 19.22 -20.34 22.84
N VAL A 19 19.68 -21.55 22.53
CA VAL A 19 19.33 -22.23 21.28
C VAL A 19 17.85 -22.63 21.28
N GLY A 20 17.30 -23.08 22.41
CA GLY A 20 15.88 -23.40 22.56
C GLY A 20 14.99 -22.18 22.41
N LEU A 21 15.32 -21.04 23.02
CA LEU A 21 14.58 -19.79 22.90
C LEU A 21 14.65 -19.22 21.47
N ALA A 22 15.81 -19.28 20.83
CA ALA A 22 15.95 -18.84 19.44
C ALA A 22 15.18 -19.76 18.47
N SER A 23 15.10 -21.06 18.76
CA SER A 23 14.34 -22.03 17.97
C SER A 23 12.82 -21.82 18.12
N SER A 24 12.32 -21.59 19.34
CA SER A 24 10.89 -21.31 19.58
C SER A 24 10.46 -20.00 18.95
N ALA A 25 11.22 -18.92 19.12
CA ALA A 25 10.93 -17.64 18.48
C ALA A 25 10.94 -17.74 16.95
N ARG A 26 11.85 -18.52 16.38
CA ARG A 26 11.90 -18.77 14.94
C ARG A 26 10.70 -19.60 14.45
N ALA A 27 10.24 -20.56 15.24
CA ALA A 27 9.06 -21.36 14.95
C ALA A 27 7.78 -20.50 15.00
N GLU A 28 7.62 -19.66 16.03
CA GLU A 28 6.50 -18.72 16.15
C GLU A 28 6.44 -17.72 15.00
N VAL A 29 7.59 -17.16 14.58
CA VAL A 29 7.67 -16.27 13.42
C VAL A 29 7.31 -17.00 12.13
N GLN A 30 7.73 -18.24 11.95
CA GLN A 30 7.37 -19.03 10.77
C GLN A 30 5.90 -19.40 10.74
N GLU A 31 5.29 -19.67 11.89
CA GLU A 31 3.88 -19.96 12.03
C GLU A 31 3.04 -18.73 11.74
N PHE A 32 3.39 -17.58 12.32
CA PHE A 32 2.73 -16.31 12.01
C PHE A 32 2.76 -16.00 10.51
N ASN A 33 3.89 -16.22 9.86
CA ASN A 33 4.06 -15.96 8.43
C ASN A 33 3.17 -16.84 7.57
N ARG A 34 3.05 -18.12 7.89
CA ARG A 34 2.15 -19.05 7.21
C ARG A 34 0.69 -18.66 7.41
N ARG A 35 0.30 -18.33 8.63
CA ARG A 35 -1.06 -17.93 9.00
C ARG A 35 -1.44 -16.61 8.33
N ALA A 36 -0.57 -15.59 8.35
CA ALA A 36 -0.80 -14.31 7.69
C ALA A 36 -1.00 -14.47 6.18
N THR A 37 -0.14 -15.26 5.53
CA THR A 37 -0.26 -15.56 4.10
C THR A 37 -1.55 -16.33 3.80
N ALA A 38 -1.89 -17.36 4.59
CA ALA A 38 -3.11 -18.15 4.40
C ALA A 38 -4.38 -17.31 4.62
N THR A 39 -4.40 -16.43 5.62
CA THR A 39 -5.49 -15.48 5.85
C THR A 39 -5.67 -14.55 4.64
N ALA A 40 -4.58 -13.99 4.12
CA ALA A 40 -4.60 -13.15 2.93
C ALA A 40 -5.11 -13.90 1.69
N GLN A 41 -4.69 -15.15 1.51
CA GLN A 41 -5.16 -16.02 0.42
C GLN A 41 -6.65 -16.31 0.53
N ILE A 42 -7.16 -16.67 1.71
CA ILE A 42 -8.59 -16.89 1.92
C ILE A 42 -9.40 -15.63 1.60
N MET A 43 -8.97 -14.46 2.06
CA MET A 43 -9.60 -13.20 1.72
C MET A 43 -9.52 -12.89 0.21
N ALA A 44 -8.52 -13.40 -0.50
CA ALA A 44 -8.38 -13.30 -1.95
C ALA A 44 -9.18 -14.37 -2.72
N GLY A 45 -9.92 -15.24 -2.04
CA GLY A 45 -10.62 -16.36 -2.66
C GLY A 45 -9.70 -17.47 -3.14
N ILE A 46 -8.48 -17.55 -2.59
CA ILE A 46 -7.46 -18.55 -2.92
C ILE A 46 -7.42 -19.58 -1.79
N SER A 47 -7.53 -20.86 -2.12
CA SER A 47 -7.34 -21.94 -1.15
C SER A 47 -5.85 -22.04 -0.78
N PRO A 48 -5.47 -21.83 0.49
CA PRO A 48 -4.07 -21.90 0.89
C PRO A 48 -3.58 -23.36 0.87
N ALA A 49 -2.45 -23.61 0.19
CA ALA A 49 -1.83 -24.92 0.15
C ALA A 49 -0.96 -25.14 1.41
N GLY A 50 -1.12 -26.29 2.08
CA GLY A 50 -0.31 -26.67 3.25
C GLY A 50 -0.52 -25.76 4.46
N SER A 51 -1.70 -25.15 4.56
CA SER A 51 -2.11 -24.36 5.71
C SER A 51 -2.57 -25.27 6.87
N ASP A 52 -2.78 -24.65 8.03
CA ASP A 52 -3.38 -25.28 9.19
C ASP A 52 -4.75 -25.90 8.83
N LEU A 53 -5.05 -27.08 9.38
CA LEU A 53 -6.32 -27.79 9.23
C LEU A 53 -7.54 -26.92 9.55
N ALA A 54 -7.42 -25.98 10.48
CA ALA A 54 -8.49 -25.05 10.84
C ALA A 54 -8.83 -24.11 9.66
N LEU A 55 -7.84 -23.55 9.00
CA LEU A 55 -8.03 -22.68 7.83
C LEU A 55 -8.48 -23.49 6.60
N GLU A 56 -7.98 -24.70 6.41
CA GLU A 56 -8.45 -25.60 5.34
C GLU A 56 -9.94 -25.94 5.49
N ARG A 57 -10.44 -26.16 6.71
CA ARG A 57 -11.88 -26.38 6.95
C ARG A 57 -12.73 -25.18 6.54
N ARG A 58 -12.21 -23.93 6.68
CA ARG A 58 -12.92 -22.73 6.23
C ARG A 58 -13.14 -22.71 4.71
N THR A 59 -12.21 -23.24 3.94
CA THR A 59 -12.34 -23.28 2.47
C THR A 59 -13.39 -24.27 1.96
N LYS A 60 -13.91 -25.14 2.83
CA LYS A 60 -15.00 -26.07 2.52
C LYS A 60 -16.39 -25.49 2.78
N LEU A 61 -16.48 -24.31 3.40
CA LEU A 61 -17.76 -23.66 3.68
C LEU A 61 -18.33 -23.03 2.40
N ASP A 62 -19.65 -23.10 2.21
CA ASP A 62 -20.36 -22.51 1.07
C ASP A 62 -20.02 -21.02 0.90
N ALA A 63 -19.94 -20.28 2.01
CA ALA A 63 -19.56 -18.88 2.01
C ALA A 63 -18.20 -18.63 1.37
N PHE A 64 -17.23 -19.54 1.53
CA PHE A 64 -15.94 -19.42 0.84
C PHE A 64 -16.06 -19.78 -0.64
N VAL A 65 -16.81 -20.80 -0.99
CA VAL A 65 -17.02 -21.20 -2.39
C VAL A 65 -17.67 -20.07 -3.20
N GLU A 66 -18.66 -19.39 -2.63
CA GLU A 66 -19.27 -18.21 -3.24
C GLU A 66 -18.27 -17.05 -3.37
N HIS A 67 -17.52 -16.78 -2.30
CA HIS A 67 -16.50 -15.74 -2.29
C HIS A 67 -15.42 -16.01 -3.34
N GLN A 68 -14.94 -17.24 -3.44
CA GLN A 68 -13.96 -17.66 -4.43
C GLN A 68 -14.46 -17.41 -5.86
N LYS A 69 -15.69 -17.81 -6.16
CA LYS A 69 -16.31 -17.54 -7.48
C LYS A 69 -16.38 -16.05 -7.78
N TRP A 70 -16.82 -15.24 -6.82
CA TRP A 70 -16.92 -13.80 -6.98
C TRP A 70 -15.52 -13.17 -7.22
N MET A 71 -14.54 -13.52 -6.38
CA MET A 71 -13.17 -13.01 -6.51
C MET A 71 -12.54 -13.42 -7.85
N ALA A 72 -12.76 -14.67 -8.30
CA ALA A 72 -12.23 -15.14 -9.57
C ALA A 72 -12.79 -14.33 -10.76
N VAL A 73 -14.09 -14.03 -10.76
CA VAL A 73 -14.74 -13.21 -11.80
C VAL A 73 -14.18 -11.78 -11.79
N GLN A 74 -14.15 -11.14 -10.62
CA GLN A 74 -13.67 -9.76 -10.51
C GLN A 74 -12.17 -9.65 -10.86
N TRP A 75 -11.37 -10.60 -10.38
CA TRP A 75 -9.95 -10.65 -10.70
C TRP A 75 -9.69 -10.90 -12.19
N SER A 76 -10.46 -11.79 -12.82
CA SER A 76 -10.37 -12.03 -14.27
C SER A 76 -10.62 -10.75 -15.08
N GLN A 77 -11.63 -9.96 -14.69
CA GLN A 77 -11.92 -8.66 -15.33
C GLN A 77 -10.79 -7.64 -15.10
N ALA A 78 -10.21 -7.59 -13.89
CA ALA A 78 -9.11 -6.69 -13.56
C ALA A 78 -7.80 -7.08 -14.27
N ARG A 79 -7.59 -8.36 -14.55
CA ARG A 79 -6.34 -8.89 -15.16
C ARG A 79 -6.00 -8.26 -16.49
N GLY A 80 -6.98 -8.02 -17.35
CA GLY A 80 -6.74 -7.37 -18.65
C GLY A 80 -6.11 -5.97 -18.48
N ARG A 81 -6.62 -5.19 -17.52
CA ARG A 81 -6.06 -3.88 -17.16
C ARG A 81 -4.65 -4.02 -16.57
N ILE A 82 -4.47 -4.95 -15.65
CA ILE A 82 -3.17 -5.18 -14.98
C ILE A 82 -2.11 -5.60 -16.00
N SER A 83 -2.42 -6.53 -16.90
CA SER A 83 -1.52 -6.95 -17.98
C SER A 83 -1.16 -5.76 -18.87
N ALA A 84 -2.14 -4.97 -19.31
CA ALA A 84 -1.87 -3.76 -20.11
C ALA A 84 -0.98 -2.75 -19.37
N MET A 85 -1.15 -2.60 -18.05
CA MET A 85 -0.26 -1.76 -17.22
C MET A 85 1.16 -2.33 -17.14
N GLN A 86 1.31 -3.63 -16.97
CA GLN A 86 2.61 -4.31 -16.92
C GLN A 86 3.36 -4.20 -18.28
N ASP A 87 2.66 -4.43 -19.38
CA ASP A 87 3.21 -4.29 -20.72
C ASP A 87 3.63 -2.86 -21.03
N TRP A 88 2.82 -1.88 -20.64
CA TRP A 88 3.14 -0.47 -20.78
C TRP A 88 4.33 -0.09 -19.88
N ARG A 89 4.30 -0.51 -18.61
CA ARG A 89 5.39 -0.26 -17.66
C ARG A 89 6.73 -0.74 -18.18
N SER A 90 6.77 -1.95 -18.77
CA SER A 90 8.03 -2.54 -19.29
C SER A 90 8.69 -1.72 -20.41
N ARG A 91 7.91 -0.92 -21.14
CA ARG A 91 8.38 -0.06 -22.22
C ARG A 91 8.64 1.38 -21.78
N GLU A 92 7.81 1.90 -20.87
CA GLU A 92 7.75 3.33 -20.58
C GLU A 92 8.39 3.72 -19.24
N ILE A 93 8.39 2.81 -18.25
CA ILE A 93 9.00 3.10 -16.95
C ILE A 93 10.42 2.55 -16.96
N ASN A 94 11.38 3.45 -17.17
CA ASN A 94 12.80 3.15 -17.06
C ASN A 94 13.39 4.00 -15.93
N ILE A 95 13.61 3.38 -14.78
CA ILE A 95 14.18 4.05 -13.61
C ILE A 95 15.63 3.64 -13.48
N PRO A 96 16.57 4.55 -13.76
CA PRO A 96 18.00 4.28 -13.59
C PRO A 96 18.34 4.01 -12.12
N GLY A 97 19.39 3.23 -11.88
CA GLY A 97 20.02 3.13 -10.57
C GLY A 97 19.92 1.79 -9.86
N THR A 98 20.52 1.77 -8.69
CA THR A 98 20.95 0.64 -7.89
C THR A 98 19.83 -0.10 -7.14
N ALA A 99 20.21 -1.17 -6.45
CA ALA A 99 19.36 -2.21 -5.87
C ALA A 99 18.31 -1.78 -4.82
N GLN A 100 18.39 -0.59 -4.24
CA GLN A 100 17.40 -0.11 -3.26
C GLN A 100 16.58 1.03 -3.85
N LYS A 101 15.40 0.69 -4.38
CA LYS A 101 14.46 1.66 -4.91
C LYS A 101 13.31 1.83 -3.94
N THR A 102 12.97 3.07 -3.61
CA THR A 102 11.83 3.42 -2.76
C THR A 102 10.69 3.99 -3.62
N LEU A 103 9.47 3.51 -3.40
CA LEU A 103 8.25 4.11 -3.94
C LEU A 103 7.54 4.91 -2.86
N LEU A 104 7.33 6.20 -3.09
CA LEU A 104 6.45 7.05 -2.30
C LEU A 104 5.05 7.04 -2.91
N TYR A 105 4.02 6.74 -2.11
CA TYR A 105 2.64 6.78 -2.55
C TYR A 105 1.74 7.46 -1.50
N PRO A 106 1.77 8.80 -1.42
CA PRO A 106 0.87 9.57 -0.59
C PRO A 106 -0.57 9.46 -1.09
N PHE A 107 -1.51 9.59 -0.17
CA PHE A 107 -2.96 9.51 -0.42
C PHE A 107 -3.41 8.19 -1.06
N SER A 108 -2.61 7.14 -0.89
CA SER A 108 -2.79 5.85 -1.54
C SER A 108 -4.02 5.07 -1.06
N GLY A 109 -4.48 5.31 0.18
CA GLY A 109 -5.27 4.30 0.86
C GLY A 109 -4.55 2.95 0.83
N PRO A 110 -5.27 1.82 0.71
CA PRO A 110 -4.66 0.49 0.63
C PRO A 110 -4.21 0.06 -0.78
N ASP A 111 -3.99 0.99 -1.73
CA ASP A 111 -3.78 0.66 -3.17
C ASP A 111 -2.41 0.03 -3.45
N PHE A 112 -2.14 -1.13 -2.89
CA PHE A 112 -0.97 -1.93 -3.21
C PHE A 112 -0.99 -2.42 -4.68
N LEU A 113 -2.18 -2.68 -5.22
CA LEU A 113 -2.35 -3.27 -6.54
C LEU A 113 -1.69 -2.43 -7.65
N ASN A 114 -2.05 -1.15 -7.73
CA ASN A 114 -1.50 -0.27 -8.77
C ASN A 114 -0.02 0.07 -8.50
N ALA A 115 0.37 0.24 -7.24
CA ALA A 115 1.75 0.48 -6.86
C ALA A 115 2.67 -0.67 -7.28
N TYR A 116 2.31 -1.90 -6.93
CA TYR A 116 3.10 -3.08 -7.27
C TYR A 116 3.08 -3.39 -8.77
N THR A 117 1.96 -3.13 -9.46
CA THR A 117 1.88 -3.33 -10.92
C THR A 117 2.84 -2.42 -11.67
N LEU A 118 2.96 -1.15 -11.27
CA LEU A 118 3.83 -0.18 -11.94
C LEU A 118 5.29 -0.23 -11.44
N PHE A 119 5.51 -0.63 -10.20
CA PHE A 119 6.82 -0.58 -9.55
C PHE A 119 7.17 -1.90 -8.82
N PRO A 120 7.10 -3.08 -9.47
CA PRO A 120 7.31 -4.38 -8.81
C PRO A 120 8.75 -4.59 -8.31
N ASP A 121 9.72 -3.87 -8.88
CA ASP A 121 11.14 -4.04 -8.59
C ASP A 121 11.64 -3.11 -7.46
N HIS A 122 10.75 -2.38 -6.80
CA HIS A 122 11.12 -1.55 -5.66
C HIS A 122 11.28 -2.42 -4.41
N SER A 123 12.36 -2.20 -3.67
CA SER A 123 12.62 -2.92 -2.42
C SER A 123 11.78 -2.38 -1.26
N GLN A 124 11.33 -1.12 -1.38
CA GLN A 124 10.59 -0.43 -0.34
C GLN A 124 9.44 0.39 -0.91
N TYR A 125 8.32 0.37 -0.20
CA TYR A 125 7.12 1.15 -0.48
C TYR A 125 6.76 1.96 0.77
N ILE A 126 6.52 3.25 0.62
CA ILE A 126 6.08 4.14 1.70
C ILE A 126 4.74 4.74 1.31
N PHE A 127 3.69 4.26 1.93
CA PHE A 127 2.31 4.69 1.74
C PHE A 127 1.88 5.52 2.94
N PHE A 128 1.11 6.56 2.71
CA PHE A 128 0.44 7.27 3.80
C PHE A 128 -0.88 7.89 3.35
N SER A 129 -1.88 7.82 4.22
CA SER A 129 -3.21 8.39 4.03
C SER A 129 -3.96 8.47 5.37
N LEU A 130 -5.22 8.84 5.36
CA LEU A 130 -6.01 9.04 6.60
C LEU A 130 -6.49 7.76 7.27
N GLU A 131 -6.61 6.67 6.51
CA GLU A 131 -7.17 5.41 7.00
C GLU A 131 -6.19 4.73 7.97
N ARG A 132 -6.74 4.04 8.99
CA ARG A 132 -5.91 3.33 9.97
C ARG A 132 -5.36 2.01 9.40
N PRO A 133 -4.15 1.56 9.79
CA PRO A 133 -3.59 0.31 9.31
C PRO A 133 -4.33 -0.93 9.82
N SER A 134 -4.57 -1.03 11.14
CA SER A 134 -5.17 -2.22 11.80
C SER A 134 -4.34 -3.52 11.63
N SER A 135 -4.97 -4.68 11.82
CA SER A 135 -4.38 -6.01 11.73
C SER A 135 -5.20 -6.93 10.82
N LEU A 136 -4.65 -8.09 10.48
CA LEU A 136 -5.42 -9.15 9.83
C LEU A 136 -6.51 -9.69 10.77
N PRO A 137 -7.67 -10.10 10.23
CA PRO A 137 -8.70 -10.76 11.02
C PRO A 137 -8.23 -12.16 11.44
N ASP A 138 -8.61 -12.57 12.64
CA ASP A 138 -8.41 -13.94 13.10
C ASP A 138 -9.54 -14.83 12.55
N LEU A 139 -9.23 -15.56 11.49
CA LEU A 139 -10.21 -16.44 10.82
C LEU A 139 -10.55 -17.68 11.64
N GLU A 140 -9.76 -18.04 12.65
CA GLU A 140 -10.03 -19.23 13.47
C GLU A 140 -11.05 -18.96 14.57
N SER A 141 -11.04 -17.75 15.13
CA SER A 141 -11.93 -17.35 16.23
C SER A 141 -13.36 -17.05 15.79
N VAL A 142 -13.62 -16.87 14.48
CA VAL A 142 -14.95 -16.51 13.97
C VAL A 142 -15.84 -17.76 13.75
N THR A 143 -17.14 -17.63 14.04
CA THR A 143 -18.12 -18.67 13.68
C THR A 143 -18.30 -18.76 12.16
N PRO A 144 -18.88 -19.86 11.60
CA PRO A 144 -19.17 -19.95 10.16
C PRO A 144 -20.02 -18.79 9.63
N VAL A 145 -21.00 -18.30 10.41
CA VAL A 145 -21.85 -17.16 10.04
C VAL A 145 -21.02 -15.86 10.00
N GLN A 146 -20.18 -15.64 11.00
CA GLN A 146 -19.30 -14.49 11.06
C GLN A 146 -18.26 -14.50 9.94
N PHE A 147 -17.76 -15.69 9.59
CA PHE A 147 -16.85 -15.87 8.46
C PHE A 147 -17.51 -15.46 7.13
N GLY A 148 -18.76 -15.84 6.90
CA GLY A 148 -19.52 -15.39 5.73
C GLY A 148 -19.66 -13.88 5.64
N LYS A 149 -19.96 -13.19 6.76
CA LYS A 149 -20.02 -11.72 6.84
C LYS A 149 -18.66 -11.06 6.59
N LEU A 150 -17.58 -11.64 7.13
CA LEU A 150 -16.23 -11.16 6.87
C LEU A 150 -15.91 -11.19 5.37
N LEU A 151 -16.21 -12.31 4.69
CA LEU A 151 -15.97 -12.42 3.24
C LEU A 151 -16.85 -11.47 2.43
N GLU A 152 -18.06 -11.17 2.88
CA GLU A 152 -18.92 -10.15 2.29
C GLU A 152 -18.30 -8.75 2.43
N ASP A 153 -17.78 -8.41 3.62
CA ASP A 153 -17.07 -7.14 3.85
C ASP A 153 -15.83 -7.01 2.97
N VAL A 154 -15.07 -8.11 2.77
CA VAL A 154 -13.97 -8.15 1.80
C VAL A 154 -14.47 -7.82 0.40
N ARG A 155 -15.53 -8.49 -0.09
CA ARG A 155 -16.11 -8.21 -1.42
C ARG A 155 -16.52 -6.74 -1.57
N ASN A 156 -17.11 -6.16 -0.53
CA ASN A 156 -17.51 -4.75 -0.53
C ASN A 156 -16.30 -3.82 -0.61
N ALA A 157 -15.23 -4.09 0.16
CA ALA A 157 -14.00 -3.30 0.13
C ALA A 157 -13.28 -3.34 -1.24
N PHE A 158 -13.42 -4.43 -1.99
CA PHE A 158 -12.77 -4.59 -3.29
C PHE A 158 -13.60 -4.11 -4.48
N ARG A 159 -14.89 -3.81 -4.30
CA ARG A 159 -15.79 -3.43 -5.42
C ARG A 159 -15.26 -2.24 -6.21
N ASP A 160 -14.86 -1.18 -5.55
CA ASP A 160 -14.42 0.04 -6.22
C ASP A 160 -13.09 -0.12 -6.94
N ILE A 161 -12.09 -0.75 -6.31
CA ILE A 161 -10.76 -0.91 -6.93
C ILE A 161 -10.81 -1.84 -8.15
N PHE A 162 -11.61 -2.89 -8.13
CA PHE A 162 -11.78 -3.76 -9.28
C PHE A 162 -12.54 -3.06 -10.42
N GLN A 163 -13.60 -2.34 -10.08
CA GLN A 163 -14.47 -1.70 -11.06
C GLN A 163 -13.91 -0.38 -11.59
N ARG A 164 -13.37 0.47 -10.72
CA ARG A 164 -12.98 1.86 -11.01
C ARG A 164 -11.48 2.10 -11.04
N ASN A 165 -10.69 1.17 -10.57
CA ASN A 165 -9.23 1.32 -10.45
C ASN A 165 -8.75 2.29 -9.36
N TYR A 166 -9.61 2.77 -8.48
CA TYR A 166 -9.25 3.60 -7.32
C TYR A 166 -10.25 3.41 -6.19
N PHE A 167 -9.85 3.77 -4.98
CA PHE A 167 -10.71 3.81 -3.81
C PHE A 167 -11.41 5.16 -3.71
N ILE A 168 -12.62 5.15 -3.17
CA ILE A 168 -13.39 6.37 -2.86
C ILE A 168 -13.36 6.56 -1.35
N THR A 169 -12.80 7.65 -0.87
CA THR A 169 -12.58 7.94 0.55
C THR A 169 -13.86 7.78 1.39
N ASP A 170 -15.00 8.30 0.92
CA ASP A 170 -16.29 8.20 1.63
C ASP A 170 -16.78 6.75 1.75
N TYR A 171 -16.46 5.89 0.79
CA TYR A 171 -16.79 4.46 0.83
C TYR A 171 -15.78 3.69 1.67
N MET A 172 -14.48 3.99 1.53
CA MET A 172 -13.43 3.40 2.35
C MET A 172 -13.68 3.62 3.83
N SER A 173 -14.08 4.83 4.22
CA SER A 173 -14.36 5.14 5.63
C SER A 173 -15.40 4.22 6.27
N LYS A 174 -16.34 3.71 5.47
CA LYS A 174 -17.37 2.74 5.89
C LYS A 174 -16.90 1.30 5.74
N GLN A 175 -16.25 0.98 4.63
CA GLN A 175 -15.80 -0.37 4.28
C GLN A 175 -14.65 -0.86 5.17
N LEU A 176 -13.78 0.06 5.63
CA LEU A 176 -12.63 -0.24 6.47
C LEU A 176 -12.90 -0.06 7.98
N THR A 177 -14.15 0.09 8.37
CA THR A 177 -14.57 0.24 9.77
C THR A 177 -15.62 -0.79 10.20
N THR A 178 -15.78 -1.84 9.43
CA THR A 178 -16.69 -2.96 9.77
C THR A 178 -16.13 -3.76 10.95
N PRO A 179 -16.94 -4.58 11.62
CA PRO A 179 -16.45 -5.46 12.67
C PRO A 179 -15.32 -6.41 12.22
N TRP A 180 -15.26 -6.75 10.92
CA TRP A 180 -14.37 -7.78 10.37
C TRP A 180 -13.21 -7.20 9.56
N ILE A 181 -13.43 -6.10 8.87
CA ILE A 181 -12.39 -5.37 8.13
C ILE A 181 -12.16 -4.03 8.81
N ARG A 182 -11.08 -3.93 9.56
CA ARG A 182 -10.69 -2.71 10.27
C ARG A 182 -9.38 -2.20 9.70
N GLY A 183 -9.45 -1.10 8.93
CA GLY A 183 -8.27 -0.46 8.35
C GLY A 183 -7.74 -1.13 7.09
N THR A 184 -6.53 -0.72 6.69
CA THR A 184 -5.97 -0.97 5.36
C THR A 184 -5.21 -2.29 5.22
N VAL A 185 -4.68 -2.85 6.32
CA VAL A 185 -3.87 -4.07 6.29
C VAL A 185 -4.59 -5.27 5.66
N PRO A 186 -5.86 -5.58 6.01
CA PRO A 186 -6.57 -6.69 5.37
C PRO A 186 -6.69 -6.54 3.85
N VAL A 187 -6.93 -5.32 3.38
CA VAL A 187 -7.07 -5.04 1.94
C VAL A 187 -5.73 -5.14 1.22
N MET A 188 -4.66 -4.55 1.77
CA MET A 188 -3.31 -4.67 1.21
C MET A 188 -2.84 -6.12 1.17
N ALA A 189 -3.04 -6.88 2.25
CA ALA A 189 -2.68 -8.29 2.31
C ALA A 189 -3.43 -9.13 1.25
N THR A 190 -4.73 -8.86 1.07
CA THR A 190 -5.52 -9.52 0.02
C THR A 190 -4.97 -9.21 -1.38
N MET A 191 -4.59 -7.95 -1.64
CA MET A 191 -3.94 -7.58 -2.91
C MET A 191 -2.59 -8.25 -3.08
N MET A 192 -1.79 -8.36 -2.01
CA MET A 192 -0.53 -9.09 -2.04
C MET A 192 -0.75 -10.55 -2.45
N ALA A 193 -1.76 -11.23 -1.88
CA ALA A 193 -2.10 -12.59 -2.27
C ALA A 193 -2.54 -12.70 -3.74
N LEU A 194 -3.39 -11.77 -4.22
CA LEU A 194 -3.81 -11.70 -5.63
C LEU A 194 -2.63 -11.47 -6.59
N MET A 195 -1.60 -10.74 -6.14
CA MET A 195 -0.36 -10.47 -6.88
C MET A 195 0.73 -11.54 -6.61
N ASN A 196 0.33 -12.70 -6.07
CA ASN A 196 1.22 -13.83 -5.80
C ASN A 196 2.39 -13.47 -4.87
N GLN A 197 2.13 -12.67 -3.84
CA GLN A 197 3.09 -12.32 -2.79
C GLN A 197 2.79 -13.11 -1.52
N ARG A 198 3.85 -13.56 -0.82
CA ARG A 198 3.78 -14.16 0.50
C ARG A 198 4.18 -13.14 1.56
N ILE A 199 3.40 -13.05 2.61
CA ILE A 199 3.66 -12.19 3.75
C ILE A 199 4.65 -12.87 4.67
N ILE A 200 5.76 -12.20 4.95
CA ILE A 200 6.80 -12.69 5.86
C ILE A 200 6.57 -12.15 7.27
N ARG A 201 6.13 -10.88 7.39
CA ARG A 201 5.93 -10.25 8.68
C ARG A 201 4.99 -9.05 8.54
N ILE A 202 4.15 -8.87 9.55
CA ILE A 202 3.36 -7.64 9.75
C ILE A 202 3.66 -7.17 11.15
N GLU A 203 4.14 -5.96 11.29
CA GLU A 203 4.50 -5.40 12.59
C GLU A 203 4.09 -3.93 12.70
N PRO A 204 3.63 -3.47 13.87
CA PRO A 204 3.38 -2.06 14.08
C PRO A 204 4.70 -1.28 14.00
N VAL A 205 4.61 -0.05 13.49
CA VAL A 205 5.73 0.89 13.45
C VAL A 205 5.30 2.18 14.13
N ASP A 206 6.09 2.60 15.09
CA ASP A 206 6.01 3.92 15.71
C ASP A 206 7.32 4.66 15.45
N LEU A 207 7.27 5.72 14.64
CA LEU A 207 8.45 6.53 14.33
C LEU A 207 8.80 7.51 15.45
N PHE A 208 7.84 7.79 16.33
CA PHE A 208 7.98 8.83 17.37
C PHE A 208 7.40 8.35 18.71
N PRO A 209 7.98 7.29 19.31
CA PRO A 209 7.40 6.66 20.51
C PRO A 209 7.30 7.61 21.70
N GLU A 210 8.17 8.62 21.80
CA GLU A 210 8.09 9.64 22.85
C GLU A 210 6.87 10.57 22.67
N LEU A 211 6.60 10.99 21.43
CA LEU A 211 5.41 11.79 21.11
C LEU A 211 4.14 10.99 21.33
N THR A 212 4.11 9.73 20.90
CA THR A 212 2.99 8.81 21.09
C THR A 212 2.67 8.69 22.58
N ARG A 213 3.65 8.43 23.43
CA ARG A 213 3.48 8.36 24.89
C ARG A 213 2.98 9.68 25.48
N ALA A 214 3.54 10.81 25.03
CA ALA A 214 3.12 12.12 25.51
C ALA A 214 1.66 12.46 25.13
N TYR A 215 1.20 12.02 23.96
CA TYR A 215 -0.18 12.20 23.53
C TYR A 215 -1.14 11.25 24.26
N GLU A 216 -0.77 10.00 24.47
CA GLU A 216 -1.57 9.04 25.25
C GLU A 216 -1.76 9.48 26.70
N ALA A 217 -0.73 10.05 27.31
CA ALA A 217 -0.80 10.59 28.69
C ALA A 217 -1.69 11.82 28.85
N ARG A 218 -2.00 12.57 27.78
CA ARG A 218 -2.82 13.81 27.80
C ARG A 218 -4.30 13.57 27.60
N ASP A 219 -4.81 12.36 27.79
CA ASP A 219 -6.23 12.02 27.56
C ASP A 219 -6.73 12.46 26.18
N THR A 220 -6.03 12.01 25.15
CA THR A 220 -6.25 12.36 23.74
C THR A 220 -7.50 11.70 23.13
N VAL A 221 -8.45 11.22 23.93
CA VAL A 221 -9.77 10.78 23.46
C VAL A 221 -10.43 11.86 22.59
N LYS A 222 -10.12 13.13 22.82
CA LYS A 222 -10.61 14.27 22.04
C LYS A 222 -9.92 14.45 20.66
N HIS A 223 -8.72 13.91 20.48
CA HIS A 223 -7.94 14.09 19.24
C HIS A 223 -7.23 12.80 18.78
N PRO A 224 -7.99 11.74 18.44
CA PRO A 224 -7.40 10.45 18.02
C PRO A 224 -6.56 10.52 16.74
N ARG A 225 -6.63 11.64 15.99
CA ARG A 225 -5.81 11.91 14.79
C ARG A 225 -4.40 12.38 15.11
N MET A 226 -4.10 12.72 16.37
CA MET A 226 -2.78 13.15 16.81
C MET A 226 -1.80 12.00 17.05
N ILE A 227 -2.23 10.75 16.97
CA ILE A 227 -1.35 9.58 17.08
C ILE A 227 -1.15 8.99 15.70
N MET A 228 0.05 9.15 15.15
CA MET A 228 0.43 8.51 13.91
C MET A 228 0.59 7.01 14.14
N ARG A 229 -0.20 6.23 13.42
CA ARG A 229 -0.13 4.76 13.48
C ARG A 229 0.47 4.24 12.19
N GLY A 230 1.52 3.44 12.32
CA GLY A 230 2.17 2.81 11.19
C GLY A 230 2.17 1.29 11.28
N VAL A 231 2.36 0.66 10.14
CA VAL A 231 2.60 -0.77 10.01
C VAL A 231 3.68 -1.00 8.97
N ARG A 232 4.54 -1.98 9.20
CA ARG A 232 5.47 -2.52 8.21
C ARG A 232 5.01 -3.92 7.81
N ILE A 233 4.88 -4.16 6.52
CA ILE A 233 4.61 -5.47 5.93
C ILE A 233 5.85 -5.88 5.14
N VAL A 234 6.50 -6.95 5.56
CA VAL A 234 7.59 -7.59 4.81
C VAL A 234 6.99 -8.72 4.00
N PHE A 235 7.31 -8.75 2.72
CA PHE A 235 6.75 -9.73 1.79
C PHE A 235 7.79 -10.19 0.76
N VAL A 236 7.49 -11.27 0.06
CA VAL A 236 8.33 -11.82 -1.01
C VAL A 236 7.45 -12.46 -2.07
N SER A 237 7.89 -12.45 -3.32
CA SER A 237 7.20 -13.20 -4.38
C SER A 237 7.08 -14.68 -4.01
N ALA A 238 5.95 -15.31 -4.30
CA ALA A 238 5.75 -16.74 -4.06
C ALA A 238 6.73 -17.62 -4.85
N GLY A 239 7.24 -17.12 -5.98
CA GLY A 239 8.34 -17.75 -6.75
C GLY A 239 9.73 -17.58 -6.13
N GLY A 240 9.85 -16.89 -5.00
CA GLY A 240 11.13 -16.55 -4.37
C GLY A 240 11.67 -15.19 -4.83
N GLY A 241 12.82 -14.80 -4.31
CA GLY A 241 13.49 -13.54 -4.63
C GLY A 241 13.85 -12.73 -3.39
N ALA A 242 14.23 -11.46 -3.60
CA ALA A 242 14.55 -10.56 -2.51
C ALA A 242 13.29 -10.17 -1.73
N GLN A 243 13.44 -10.00 -0.42
CA GLN A 243 12.37 -9.47 0.42
C GLN A 243 12.14 -8.00 0.09
N GLN A 244 10.87 -7.62 0.05
CA GLN A 244 10.40 -6.26 -0.12
C GLN A 244 9.64 -5.83 1.13
N GLN A 245 9.54 -4.52 1.37
CA GLN A 245 8.85 -4.00 2.54
C GLN A 245 7.92 -2.86 2.16
N LEU A 246 6.76 -2.85 2.77
CA LEU A 246 5.79 -1.78 2.67
C LEU A 246 5.56 -1.16 4.04
N TYR A 247 5.81 0.12 4.14
CA TYR A 247 5.39 0.96 5.26
C TYR A 247 4.08 1.63 4.90
N TYR A 248 3.11 1.57 5.80
CA TYR A 248 1.88 2.33 5.69
C TYR A 248 1.67 3.15 6.95
N PHE A 249 1.41 4.43 6.80
CA PHE A 249 1.15 5.34 7.92
C PHE A 249 -0.22 6.00 7.78
N SER A 250 -0.97 5.99 8.89
CA SER A 250 -2.18 6.79 9.03
C SER A 250 -1.79 8.19 9.49
N VAL A 251 -1.80 9.15 8.58
CA VAL A 251 -1.40 10.53 8.86
C VAL A 251 -2.23 11.51 8.04
N ASP A 252 -2.63 12.59 8.67
CA ASP A 252 -3.15 13.76 7.97
C ASP A 252 -1.94 14.57 7.45
N ALA A 253 -1.78 14.58 6.12
CA ALA A 253 -0.64 15.19 5.46
C ALA A 253 -0.81 16.69 5.17
N THR A 254 -1.80 17.36 5.81
CA THR A 254 -1.90 18.82 5.78
C THR A 254 -0.75 19.46 6.56
N ASP A 255 -0.30 20.61 6.12
CA ASP A 255 0.81 21.34 6.76
C ASP A 255 0.59 21.59 8.25
N LYS A 256 -0.66 21.88 8.63
CA LYS A 256 -1.05 22.07 10.03
C LYS A 256 -0.99 20.78 10.84
N ALA A 257 -1.44 19.66 10.28
CA ALA A 257 -1.42 18.38 10.99
C ALA A 257 0.02 17.85 11.13
N LEU A 258 0.86 18.10 10.15
CA LEU A 258 2.29 17.71 10.19
C LEU A 258 3.09 18.41 11.28
N GLU A 259 2.60 19.50 11.86
CA GLU A 259 3.20 20.13 13.04
C GLU A 259 3.19 19.22 14.29
N PHE A 260 2.27 18.24 14.33
CA PHE A 260 2.24 17.23 15.38
C PHE A 260 3.28 16.10 15.15
N TYR A 261 3.85 15.99 13.93
CA TYR A 261 4.82 14.98 13.55
C TYR A 261 6.00 15.60 12.81
N PRO A 262 6.78 16.46 13.46
CA PRO A 262 7.77 17.31 12.77
C PRO A 262 8.84 16.55 12.01
N GLY A 263 9.16 15.31 12.44
CA GLY A 263 10.13 14.44 11.77
C GLY A 263 9.56 13.54 10.67
N PHE A 264 8.24 13.50 10.44
CA PHE A 264 7.65 12.54 9.50
C PHE A 264 8.11 12.75 8.06
N LEU A 265 7.98 13.98 7.55
CA LEU A 265 8.41 14.28 6.18
C LEU A 265 9.93 14.17 6.02
N GLU A 266 10.70 14.51 7.06
CA GLU A 266 12.13 14.31 7.09
C GLU A 266 12.48 12.82 6.98
N TRP A 267 11.83 11.96 7.78
CA TRP A 267 12.02 10.52 7.71
C TRP A 267 11.67 9.98 6.31
N VAL A 268 10.55 10.41 5.71
CA VAL A 268 10.21 10.03 4.33
C VAL A 268 11.28 10.50 3.35
N GLY A 269 11.74 11.75 3.49
CA GLY A 269 12.76 12.35 2.64
C GLY A 269 14.15 11.71 2.71
N GLN A 270 14.46 10.96 3.77
CA GLN A 270 15.73 10.22 3.90
C GLN A 270 15.81 9.00 2.96
N HIS A 271 14.67 8.56 2.39
CA HIS A 271 14.60 7.40 1.50
C HIS A 271 14.78 7.76 0.02
N ARG A 272 15.59 8.74 -0.27
CA ARG A 272 15.93 9.16 -1.65
C ARG A 272 17.22 8.50 -2.18
N PRO A 273 17.38 8.38 -3.52
CA PRO A 273 16.41 8.80 -4.53
C PRO A 273 15.16 7.91 -4.53
N ALA A 274 14.00 8.51 -4.76
CA ALA A 274 12.73 7.81 -4.73
C ALA A 274 11.97 7.95 -6.05
N SER A 275 11.05 7.00 -6.30
CA SER A 275 9.96 7.17 -7.24
C SER A 275 8.71 7.63 -6.50
N ALA A 276 7.82 8.35 -7.16
CA ALA A 276 6.52 8.69 -6.60
C ALA A 276 5.39 8.24 -7.52
N LEU A 277 4.35 7.66 -6.94
CA LEU A 277 3.07 7.39 -7.60
C LEU A 277 2.00 8.30 -7.01
N LEU A 278 1.36 9.09 -7.85
CA LEU A 278 0.30 10.02 -7.44
C LEU A 278 -0.91 9.77 -8.32
N LYS A 279 -1.90 9.09 -7.78
CA LYS A 279 -3.07 8.64 -8.54
C LYS A 279 -4.34 8.87 -7.73
N SER A 280 -5.31 9.52 -8.36
CA SER A 280 -6.60 9.82 -7.72
C SER A 280 -6.44 10.56 -6.38
N ALA A 281 -5.46 11.47 -6.32
CA ALA A 281 -5.05 12.20 -5.10
C ALA A 281 -5.96 13.41 -4.80
N SER A 282 -7.15 13.48 -5.37
CA SER A 282 -8.17 14.52 -5.13
C SER A 282 -7.65 15.96 -5.29
N TYR A 283 -6.58 16.16 -6.06
CA TYR A 283 -5.90 17.44 -6.25
C TYR A 283 -5.40 18.08 -4.94
N LEU A 284 -5.16 17.27 -3.90
CA LEU A 284 -4.71 17.78 -2.60
C LEU A 284 -3.38 18.53 -2.71
N LEU A 285 -2.46 18.05 -3.55
CA LEU A 285 -1.18 18.72 -3.77
C LEU A 285 -1.28 20.03 -4.58
N HIS A 286 -2.48 20.40 -5.05
CA HIS A 286 -2.74 21.71 -5.65
C HIS A 286 -3.02 22.78 -4.60
N ASP A 287 -3.48 22.37 -3.41
CA ASP A 287 -3.80 23.28 -2.30
C ASP A 287 -2.54 23.62 -1.50
N ASN A 288 -2.49 24.84 -1.01
CA ASN A 288 -1.38 25.35 -0.19
C ASN A 288 -1.30 24.65 1.18
N GLN A 289 -2.41 24.06 1.65
CA GLN A 289 -2.41 23.27 2.88
C GLN A 289 -1.57 21.98 2.80
N PHE A 290 -1.11 21.58 1.61
CA PHE A 290 -0.25 20.42 1.38
C PHE A 290 1.11 20.82 0.79
N GLU A 291 1.54 22.04 1.02
CA GLU A 291 2.78 22.57 0.46
C GLU A 291 4.01 21.81 0.96
N LYS A 292 4.09 21.54 2.26
CA LYS A 292 5.20 20.76 2.84
C LYS A 292 5.29 19.37 2.23
N THR A 293 4.15 18.70 2.09
CA THR A 293 4.08 17.36 1.46
C THR A 293 4.49 17.41 -0.01
N ARG A 294 3.98 18.37 -0.78
CA ARG A 294 4.36 18.57 -2.19
C ARG A 294 5.86 18.82 -2.33
N ASN A 295 6.41 19.72 -1.52
CA ASN A 295 7.83 20.09 -1.57
C ASN A 295 8.72 18.91 -1.16
N MET A 296 8.32 18.11 -0.17
CA MET A 296 9.02 16.88 0.20
C MET A 296 9.07 15.90 -0.97
N ILE A 297 7.96 15.65 -1.66
CA ILE A 297 7.93 14.75 -2.83
C ILE A 297 8.84 15.30 -3.94
N LEU A 298 8.72 16.60 -4.26
CA LEU A 298 9.59 17.25 -5.24
C LEU A 298 11.07 17.19 -4.87
N ALA A 299 11.43 17.16 -3.60
CA ALA A 299 12.82 17.06 -3.16
C ALA A 299 13.34 15.61 -3.14
N ALA A 300 12.49 14.64 -2.83
CA ALA A 300 12.90 13.25 -2.64
C ALA A 300 12.80 12.40 -3.90
N ALA A 301 11.86 12.71 -4.81
CA ALA A 301 11.63 11.92 -6.01
C ALA A 301 12.44 12.39 -7.20
N ASP A 302 13.06 11.46 -7.91
CA ASP A 302 13.68 11.68 -9.20
C ASP A 302 12.80 11.18 -10.36
N TYR A 303 11.74 10.44 -10.02
CA TYR A 303 10.80 9.84 -10.96
C TYR A 303 9.38 9.89 -10.43
N VAL A 304 8.49 10.54 -11.14
CA VAL A 304 7.07 10.69 -10.74
C VAL A 304 6.18 10.13 -11.83
N VAL A 305 5.28 9.23 -11.46
CA VAL A 305 4.17 8.75 -12.31
C VAL A 305 2.87 9.22 -11.69
N GLN A 306 2.10 9.97 -12.45
CA GLN A 306 0.87 10.55 -11.91
C GLN A 306 -0.25 10.73 -12.96
N ASP A 307 -1.49 10.82 -12.47
CA ASP A 307 -2.58 11.44 -13.22
C ASP A 307 -2.61 12.96 -12.97
N ASP A 308 -3.61 13.64 -13.49
CA ASP A 308 -3.77 15.09 -13.35
C ASP A 308 -4.08 15.55 -11.91
N THR A 309 -4.34 14.61 -10.99
CA THR A 309 -4.67 14.90 -9.59
C THR A 309 -3.45 15.01 -8.65
N GLY A 310 -2.27 14.67 -9.16
CA GLY A 310 -1.01 14.69 -8.40
C GLY A 310 -0.44 16.09 -8.24
N ILE A 311 0.88 16.23 -8.41
CA ILE A 311 1.56 17.52 -8.37
C ILE A 311 1.15 18.36 -9.59
N PRO A 312 0.75 19.63 -9.42
CA PRO A 312 0.40 20.51 -10.53
C PRO A 312 1.51 20.58 -11.58
N TYR A 313 1.11 20.56 -12.87
CA TYR A 313 2.01 20.55 -14.00
C TYR A 313 3.04 21.71 -13.96
N ARG A 314 2.64 22.88 -13.47
CA ARG A 314 3.51 24.05 -13.32
C ARG A 314 4.78 23.83 -12.48
N PHE A 315 4.83 22.82 -11.63
CA PHE A 315 6.01 22.46 -10.84
C PHE A 315 6.92 21.44 -11.54
N LEU A 316 6.44 20.78 -12.59
CA LEU A 316 7.13 19.66 -13.26
C LEU A 316 7.54 19.98 -14.71
N HIS A 317 7.01 21.06 -15.33
CA HIS A 317 7.28 21.36 -16.73
C HIS A 317 8.57 22.18 -16.96
N GLN A 318 9.36 22.40 -15.93
CA GLN A 318 10.60 23.17 -15.97
C GLN A 318 11.78 22.38 -15.43
N ALA A 319 12.99 22.77 -15.84
CA ALA A 319 14.22 22.13 -15.35
C ALA A 319 14.25 22.03 -13.82
N PRO A 320 14.75 20.92 -13.28
CA PRO A 320 15.42 19.82 -13.97
C PRO A 320 14.50 18.71 -14.52
N TRP A 321 13.18 18.88 -14.49
CA TRP A 321 12.22 17.85 -14.86
C TRP A 321 12.04 17.73 -16.38
N GLN A 322 11.97 16.50 -16.87
CA GLN A 322 11.55 16.15 -18.21
C GLN A 322 10.19 15.45 -18.14
N VAL A 323 9.21 15.95 -18.90
CA VAL A 323 7.84 15.46 -18.83
C VAL A 323 7.45 14.73 -20.11
N ARG A 324 6.94 13.50 -19.94
CA ARG A 324 6.26 12.71 -20.98
C ARG A 324 4.78 12.56 -20.63
N LEU A 325 3.92 12.80 -21.61
CA LEU A 325 2.47 12.74 -21.46
C LEU A 325 1.91 11.56 -22.26
N TYR A 326 0.91 10.89 -21.70
CA TYR A 326 0.24 9.74 -22.31
C TYR A 326 -1.27 9.88 -22.20
N GLY A 327 -1.99 9.40 -23.23
CA GLY A 327 -3.45 9.43 -23.25
C GLY A 327 -4.02 10.82 -23.49
N ARG A 328 -4.95 11.27 -22.67
CA ARG A 328 -5.69 12.52 -22.88
C ARG A 328 -5.90 13.28 -21.59
N TYR A 329 -5.78 14.59 -21.63
CA TYR A 329 -6.23 15.44 -20.53
C TYR A 329 -7.72 15.73 -20.65
N ASN A 330 -8.48 15.28 -19.67
CA ASN A 330 -9.88 15.60 -19.51
C ASN A 330 -10.07 16.63 -18.38
N LYS A 331 -11.17 17.38 -18.44
CA LYS A 331 -11.54 18.24 -17.32
C LYS A 331 -11.72 17.39 -16.06
N PRO A 332 -11.35 17.90 -14.88
CA PRO A 332 -11.63 17.22 -13.62
C PRO A 332 -13.09 16.81 -13.48
N ILE A 333 -13.36 15.75 -12.74
CA ILE A 333 -14.73 15.31 -12.44
C ILE A 333 -15.52 16.43 -11.75
N LYS A 334 -16.85 16.39 -11.87
CA LYS A 334 -17.74 17.49 -11.44
C LYS A 334 -17.52 17.95 -10.00
N SER A 335 -17.22 17.04 -9.09
CA SER A 335 -16.96 17.32 -7.67
C SER A 335 -15.60 17.96 -7.39
N LEU A 336 -14.64 17.90 -8.35
CA LEU A 336 -13.25 18.34 -8.18
C LEU A 336 -12.84 19.38 -9.25
N ARG A 337 -13.78 20.20 -9.72
CA ARG A 337 -13.54 21.17 -10.82
C ARG A 337 -12.44 22.19 -10.54
N TYR A 338 -12.13 22.45 -9.28
CA TYR A 338 -11.05 23.33 -8.85
C TYR A 338 -9.65 22.83 -9.26
N GLY A 339 -9.51 21.55 -9.57
CA GLY A 339 -8.25 20.95 -10.03
C GLY A 339 -7.91 21.17 -11.51
N TYR A 340 -8.69 22.00 -12.24
CA TYR A 340 -8.42 22.25 -13.66
C TYR A 340 -7.07 22.94 -13.88
N GLN A 341 -6.27 22.40 -14.81
CA GLN A 341 -4.93 22.90 -15.17
C GLN A 341 -4.92 23.34 -16.64
N ALA A 342 -4.91 24.65 -16.87
CA ALA A 342 -4.88 25.22 -18.23
C ALA A 342 -3.55 24.96 -18.94
N ASP A 343 -2.44 25.02 -18.20
CA ASP A 343 -1.08 24.74 -18.66
C ASP A 343 -0.94 23.28 -19.10
N LEU A 344 -1.36 22.31 -18.29
CA LEU A 344 -1.38 20.90 -18.66
C LEU A 344 -2.25 20.65 -19.90
N LYS A 345 -3.41 21.30 -19.99
CA LYS A 345 -4.25 21.20 -21.19
C LYS A 345 -3.55 21.73 -22.44
N GLY A 346 -2.80 22.84 -22.29
CA GLY A 346 -1.96 23.40 -23.36
C GLY A 346 -0.94 22.38 -23.82
N ALA A 347 -0.18 21.80 -22.88
CA ALA A 347 0.84 20.80 -23.16
C ALA A 347 0.33 19.56 -23.89
N TYR A 348 -0.90 19.09 -23.53
CA TYR A 348 -1.54 18.00 -24.27
C TYR A 348 -2.00 18.38 -25.68
N LYS A 349 -2.31 19.64 -25.93
CA LYS A 349 -2.72 20.11 -27.26
C LYS A 349 -1.54 20.35 -28.21
N GLU A 350 -0.40 20.77 -27.66
CA GLU A 350 0.80 21.07 -28.45
C GLU A 350 1.51 19.82 -28.96
N LYS A 351 1.29 18.67 -28.32
CA LYS A 351 1.87 17.38 -28.74
C LYS A 351 0.94 16.66 -29.70
N SER A 352 1.33 16.61 -30.98
CA SER A 352 0.56 15.93 -32.04
C SER A 352 0.60 14.38 -31.94
N ASP A 353 1.63 13.81 -31.31
CA ASP A 353 1.93 12.38 -31.32
C ASP A 353 1.88 11.77 -29.92
N LEU A 354 0.85 12.07 -29.16
CA LEU A 354 0.65 11.48 -27.83
C LEU A 354 0.35 9.98 -27.95
N ALA A 355 1.18 9.17 -27.32
CA ALA A 355 0.93 7.74 -27.21
C ALA A 355 -0.37 7.48 -26.42
N GLU A 356 -1.22 6.58 -26.96
CA GLU A 356 -2.41 6.15 -26.23
C GLU A 356 -2.01 5.49 -24.88
N LEU A 357 -2.79 5.76 -23.85
CA LEU A 357 -2.71 5.01 -22.60
C LEU A 357 -3.59 3.76 -22.73
N PRO A 358 -3.00 2.53 -22.76
CA PRO A 358 -3.76 1.32 -23.07
C PRO A 358 -4.61 0.78 -21.92
N PHE A 359 -4.67 1.51 -20.80
CA PHE A 359 -5.43 1.15 -19.60
C PHE A 359 -6.08 2.36 -18.95
N PRO A 360 -7.19 2.20 -18.24
CA PRO A 360 -7.78 3.27 -17.45
C PRO A 360 -6.92 3.59 -16.22
N PHE A 361 -6.76 4.90 -15.94
CA PHE A 361 -5.96 5.39 -14.83
C PHE A 361 -6.64 6.61 -14.16
N GLY A 362 -6.61 6.67 -12.85
CA GLY A 362 -7.20 7.78 -12.10
C GLY A 362 -8.72 7.89 -12.22
N TYR A 363 -9.25 9.10 -12.04
CA TYR A 363 -10.69 9.34 -12.05
C TYR A 363 -11.35 9.16 -13.41
N HIS A 364 -10.60 9.26 -14.49
CA HIS A 364 -11.10 9.10 -15.87
C HIS A 364 -11.01 7.64 -16.36
N TRP A 365 -11.51 6.71 -15.55
CA TRP A 365 -11.39 5.27 -15.77
C TRP A 365 -12.28 4.69 -16.87
N ARG A 366 -13.28 5.46 -17.34
CA ARG A 366 -14.21 5.00 -18.36
C ARG A 366 -13.67 5.25 -19.76
N GLY A 367 -13.56 4.18 -20.55
CA GLY A 367 -13.09 4.28 -21.94
C GLY A 367 -11.62 4.75 -22.03
N LYS A 368 -11.24 5.27 -23.19
CA LYS A 368 -9.89 5.79 -23.46
C LYS A 368 -9.75 7.27 -23.06
N GLN A 369 -10.14 7.61 -21.84
CA GLN A 369 -10.19 9.01 -21.37
C GLN A 369 -9.15 9.35 -20.32
N SER A 370 -8.34 8.37 -19.95
CA SER A 370 -7.30 8.59 -18.93
C SER A 370 -6.10 9.33 -19.51
N GLY A 371 -5.51 10.18 -18.70
CA GLY A 371 -4.20 10.77 -18.91
C GLY A 371 -3.22 10.33 -17.84
N LEU A 372 -1.96 10.22 -18.23
CA LEU A 372 -0.87 9.90 -17.33
C LEU A 372 0.33 10.76 -17.71
N MET A 373 1.06 11.19 -16.71
CA MET A 373 2.30 11.96 -16.82
C MET A 373 3.43 11.19 -16.15
N ILE A 374 4.55 11.09 -16.83
CA ILE A 374 5.84 10.72 -16.24
C ILE A 374 6.71 11.97 -16.20
N ALA A 375 7.20 12.31 -15.02
CA ALA A 375 8.24 13.33 -14.86
C ALA A 375 9.49 12.68 -14.29
N SER A 376 10.66 12.94 -14.89
CA SER A 376 11.95 12.39 -14.47
C SER A 376 13.03 13.47 -14.46
N ARG A 377 14.03 13.29 -13.62
CA ARG A 377 15.25 14.11 -13.56
C ARG A 377 16.40 13.40 -14.24
#